data_67b29a512962613f0a73f1f66c1937dd
#
_entry.id   67b29a512962613f0a73f1f66c1937dd
#
_cell.length_a   1.000
_cell.length_b   1.000
_cell.length_c   1.000
_cell.angle_alpha   90.00
_cell.angle_beta   90.00
_cell.angle_gamma   90.00
#
_symmetry.space_group_name_H-M   'P 1'
#
loop_
_entity.id
_entity.type
_entity.pdbx_description
1 polymer ?
#
loop_
_entity_poly.entity_id
_entity_poly.type
_entity_poly.pdbx_seq_one_letter_code
_entity_poly.pdbx_strand_id
1 'polypeptide(L)'
;MQSVSQEARELSGGNKQKVVVAKWLANDSQILIMDCPTRGIDIGVKATIYQLMETLISEGKSIIMVSEEIPELLGMSDRILIMKDGVLNGQFAREDNLTESMLIEKVI
;
A
#
# COMPACT_ATOMS: atom_id res chain seq x y z
N MET A 1 15.11 -24.64 -10.49
CA MET A 1 14.29 -23.55 -9.97
C MET A 1 14.77 -22.23 -10.54
N GLN A 2 13.83 -21.43 -11.05
CA GLN A 2 14.19 -20.13 -11.60
C GLN A 2 14.56 -19.17 -10.46
N SER A 3 15.52 -18.30 -10.71
CA SER A 3 15.90 -17.28 -9.75
C SER A 3 14.85 -16.19 -9.71
N VAL A 4 14.78 -15.46 -8.61
CA VAL A 4 13.90 -14.31 -8.47
C VAL A 4 14.19 -13.26 -9.55
N SER A 5 15.46 -13.06 -9.89
CA SER A 5 15.85 -12.12 -10.93
C SER A 5 15.32 -12.50 -12.30
N GLN A 6 15.36 -13.78 -12.63
CA GLN A 6 14.84 -14.29 -13.90
C GLN A 6 13.33 -14.08 -13.99
N GLU A 7 12.61 -14.42 -12.93
CA GLU A 7 11.18 -14.23 -12.87
C GLU A 7 10.81 -12.75 -13.03
N ALA A 8 11.52 -11.86 -12.37
CA ALA A 8 11.26 -10.43 -12.44
C ALA A 8 11.42 -9.88 -13.86
N ARG A 9 12.38 -10.43 -14.66
CA ARG A 9 12.57 -10.00 -16.03
C ARG A 9 11.46 -10.44 -16.97
N GLU A 10 10.89 -11.59 -16.70
CA GLU A 10 9.82 -12.18 -17.52
C GLU A 10 8.44 -11.63 -17.18
N LEU A 11 8.29 -10.97 -16.04
CA LEU A 11 7.02 -10.52 -15.53
C LEU A 11 6.76 -9.05 -15.88
N SER A 12 5.47 -8.67 -15.89
CA SER A 12 5.06 -7.29 -16.05
C SER A 12 5.49 -6.45 -14.84
N GLY A 13 5.38 -5.13 -14.96
CA GLY A 13 5.69 -4.21 -13.86
C GLY A 13 4.93 -4.54 -12.58
N GLY A 14 3.68 -5.00 -12.69
CA GLY A 14 2.88 -5.39 -11.52
C GLY A 14 3.46 -6.59 -10.80
N ASN A 15 3.96 -7.56 -11.55
CA ASN A 15 4.58 -8.73 -10.98
C ASN A 15 5.92 -8.41 -10.33
N LYS A 16 6.66 -7.44 -10.86
CA LYS A 16 7.88 -6.95 -10.22
C LYS A 16 7.58 -6.34 -8.87
N GLN A 17 6.49 -5.57 -8.76
CA GLN A 17 6.08 -4.99 -7.50
C GLN A 17 5.70 -6.08 -6.49
N LYS A 18 5.03 -7.12 -6.95
CA LYS A 18 4.69 -8.28 -6.12
C LYS A 18 5.96 -8.96 -5.57
N VAL A 19 6.99 -9.09 -6.38
CA VAL A 19 8.27 -9.67 -5.95
C VAL A 19 8.90 -8.80 -4.87
N VAL A 20 8.86 -7.48 -5.01
CA VAL A 20 9.38 -6.56 -4.00
C VAL A 20 8.63 -6.74 -2.67
N VAL A 21 7.31 -6.82 -2.70
CA VAL A 21 6.51 -7.06 -1.49
C VAL A 21 6.87 -8.39 -0.86
N ALA A 22 7.06 -9.45 -1.66
CA ALA A 22 7.45 -10.75 -1.17
C ALA A 22 8.82 -10.73 -0.45
N LYS A 23 9.75 -9.91 -0.91
CA LYS A 23 11.04 -9.71 -0.24
C LYS A 23 10.84 -9.09 1.15
N TRP A 24 9.91 -8.18 1.28
CA TRP A 24 9.59 -7.60 2.58
C TRP A 24 9.02 -8.63 3.55
N LEU A 25 8.21 -9.59 3.03
CA LEU A 25 7.72 -10.71 3.84
C LEU A 25 8.86 -11.52 4.45
N ALA A 26 9.92 -11.74 3.67
CA ALA A 26 11.06 -12.55 4.10
C ALA A 26 11.98 -11.81 5.08
N ASN A 27 11.80 -10.52 5.26
CA ASN A 27 12.73 -9.67 5.99
C ASN A 27 12.42 -9.53 7.49
N ASP A 28 11.43 -10.20 7.99
CA ASP A 28 11.10 -10.29 9.43
C ASP A 28 10.94 -8.93 10.16
N SER A 29 10.76 -7.86 9.43
CA SER A 29 10.53 -6.54 10.01
C SER A 29 9.14 -6.45 10.62
N GLN A 30 9.01 -5.78 11.77
CA GLN A 30 7.71 -5.59 12.42
C GLN A 30 6.92 -4.45 11.80
N ILE A 31 7.61 -3.45 11.27
CA ILE A 31 7.00 -2.28 10.63
C ILE A 31 7.54 -2.17 9.21
N LEU A 32 6.62 -2.11 8.24
CA LEU A 32 6.98 -1.98 6.83
C LEU A 32 6.50 -0.63 6.30
N ILE A 33 7.35 0.05 5.55
CA ILE A 33 6.99 1.30 4.89
C ILE A 33 6.94 1.02 3.39
N MET A 34 5.78 1.23 2.78
CA MET A 34 5.56 0.99 1.35
C MET A 34 5.20 2.30 0.66
N ASP A 35 6.06 2.73 -0.25
CA ASP A 35 5.84 3.98 -0.99
C ASP A 35 5.18 3.68 -2.33
N CYS A 36 3.91 4.04 -2.44
CA CYS A 36 3.09 3.86 -3.65
C CYS A 36 3.23 2.46 -4.24
N PRO A 37 2.93 1.40 -3.45
CA PRO A 37 3.20 0.03 -3.88
C PRO A 37 2.39 -0.43 -5.09
N THR A 38 1.31 0.27 -5.42
CA THR A 38 0.42 -0.08 -6.53
C THR A 38 0.43 0.92 -7.67
N ARG A 39 1.39 1.86 -7.67
CA ARG A 39 1.47 2.88 -8.73
C ARG A 39 1.71 2.23 -10.09
N GLY A 40 0.87 2.58 -11.07
CA GLY A 40 1.02 2.10 -12.43
C GLY A 40 0.72 0.63 -12.64
N ILE A 41 -0.05 0.01 -11.77
CA ILE A 41 -0.33 -1.43 -11.79
C ILE A 41 -1.79 -1.69 -12.13
N ASP A 42 -2.06 -2.79 -12.86
CA ASP A 42 -3.41 -3.20 -13.21
C ASP A 42 -4.24 -3.59 -11.99
N ILE A 43 -5.55 -3.39 -12.07
CA ILE A 43 -6.49 -3.67 -10.97
C ILE A 43 -6.37 -5.09 -10.44
N GLY A 44 -6.23 -6.09 -11.33
CA GLY A 44 -6.12 -7.48 -10.91
C GLY A 44 -4.87 -7.77 -10.08
N VAL A 45 -3.76 -7.11 -10.43
CA VAL A 45 -2.51 -7.26 -9.69
C VAL A 45 -2.54 -6.48 -8.39
N LYS A 46 -3.23 -5.34 -8.37
CA LYS A 46 -3.44 -4.57 -7.13
C LYS A 46 -4.11 -5.44 -6.06
N ALA A 47 -5.12 -6.20 -6.43
CA ALA A 47 -5.82 -7.08 -5.50
C ALA A 47 -4.87 -8.09 -4.85
N THR A 48 -3.93 -8.62 -5.61
CA THR A 48 -2.92 -9.55 -5.09
C THR A 48 -2.02 -8.86 -4.08
N ILE A 49 -1.60 -7.64 -4.36
CA ILE A 49 -0.76 -6.87 -3.44
C ILE A 49 -1.50 -6.57 -2.14
N TYR A 50 -2.78 -6.22 -2.23
CA TYR A 50 -3.61 -5.98 -1.05
C TYR A 50 -3.74 -7.23 -0.20
N GLN A 51 -3.89 -8.40 -0.81
CA GLN A 51 -3.94 -9.68 -0.09
C GLN A 51 -2.62 -9.96 0.65
N LEU A 52 -1.50 -9.64 0.02
CA LEU A 52 -0.19 -9.77 0.68
C LEU A 52 -0.09 -8.86 1.89
N MET A 53 -0.59 -7.63 1.78
CA MET A 53 -0.60 -6.68 2.89
C MET A 53 -1.48 -7.20 4.04
N GLU A 54 -2.64 -7.75 3.74
CA GLU A 54 -3.51 -8.34 4.74
C GLU A 54 -2.86 -9.52 5.45
N THR A 55 -2.12 -10.34 4.70
CA THR A 55 -1.36 -11.46 5.27
C THR A 55 -0.32 -10.95 6.26
N LEU A 56 0.41 -9.90 5.90
CA LEU A 56 1.41 -9.29 6.78
C LEU A 56 0.78 -8.79 8.08
N ILE A 57 -0.36 -8.12 7.98
CA ILE A 57 -1.09 -7.63 9.16
C ILE A 57 -1.55 -8.80 10.04
N SER A 58 -2.05 -9.88 9.44
CA SER A 58 -2.49 -11.05 10.20
C SER A 58 -1.34 -11.74 10.95
N GLU A 59 -0.12 -11.55 10.48
CA GLU A 59 1.09 -12.06 11.13
C GLU A 59 1.63 -11.14 12.23
N GLY A 60 0.90 -10.07 12.54
CA GLY A 60 1.28 -9.13 13.58
C GLY A 60 2.16 -7.99 13.14
N LYS A 61 2.35 -7.81 11.84
CA LYS A 61 3.14 -6.71 11.30
C LYS A 61 2.28 -5.46 11.12
N SER A 62 2.93 -4.29 11.09
CA SER A 62 2.28 -3.01 10.83
C SER A 62 2.79 -2.44 9.50
N ILE A 63 1.91 -1.79 8.76
CA ILE A 63 2.25 -1.22 7.47
C ILE A 63 1.95 0.28 7.47
N ILE A 64 2.92 1.07 7.01
CA ILE A 64 2.74 2.48 6.69
C ILE A 64 2.77 2.56 5.17
N MET A 65 1.65 2.90 4.56
CA MET A 65 1.54 2.98 3.11
C MET A 65 1.40 4.43 2.66
N VAL A 66 2.27 4.85 1.76
CA VAL A 66 2.13 6.14 1.08
C VAL A 66 1.37 5.89 -0.21
N SER A 67 0.31 6.64 -0.46
CA SER A 67 -0.50 6.49 -1.67
C SER A 67 -1.04 7.83 -2.13
N GLU A 68 -1.20 7.97 -3.44
CA GLU A 68 -1.82 9.13 -4.07
C GLU A 68 -3.28 8.84 -4.43
N GLU A 69 -3.72 7.59 -4.25
CA GLU A 69 -5.05 7.15 -4.65
C GLU A 69 -6.00 7.10 -3.46
N ILE A 70 -6.95 8.02 -3.41
CA ILE A 70 -7.90 8.12 -2.30
C ILE A 70 -8.74 6.84 -2.12
N PRO A 71 -9.27 6.21 -3.19
CA PRO A 71 -9.99 4.95 -3.01
C PRO A 71 -9.16 3.86 -2.35
N GLU A 72 -7.86 3.79 -2.66
CA GLU A 72 -6.96 2.83 -2.05
C GLU A 72 -6.80 3.09 -0.55
N LEU A 73 -6.62 4.35 -0.18
CA LEU A 73 -6.51 4.74 1.23
C LEU A 73 -7.78 4.38 2.00
N LEU A 74 -8.94 4.67 1.44
CA LEU A 74 -10.22 4.36 2.08
C LEU A 74 -10.44 2.86 2.24
N GLY A 75 -10.02 2.06 1.26
CA GLY A 75 -10.25 0.63 1.27
C GLY A 75 -9.27 -0.15 2.14
N MET A 76 -8.03 0.33 2.27
CA MET A 76 -6.96 -0.44 2.89
C MET A 76 -6.54 0.06 4.27
N SER A 77 -6.82 1.30 4.62
CA SER A 77 -6.22 1.91 5.80
C SER A 77 -7.13 1.85 7.02
N ASP A 78 -6.53 1.62 8.19
CA ASP A 78 -7.22 1.76 9.48
C ASP A 78 -7.17 3.22 9.94
N ARG A 79 -6.13 3.93 9.55
CA ARG A 79 -5.94 5.33 9.88
C ARG A 79 -5.28 6.03 8.71
N ILE A 80 -5.76 7.23 8.38
CA ILE A 80 -5.27 8.01 7.24
C ILE A 80 -4.73 9.34 7.73
N LEU A 81 -3.51 9.65 7.30
CA LEU A 81 -2.87 10.94 7.55
C LEU A 81 -2.76 11.67 6.21
N ILE A 82 -3.21 12.91 6.17
CA ILE A 82 -3.10 13.73 4.95
C ILE A 82 -1.99 14.75 5.14
N MET A 83 -1.02 14.71 4.25
CA MET A 83 0.08 15.66 4.22
C MET A 83 -0.15 16.68 3.12
N LYS A 84 0.10 17.95 3.44
CA LYS A 84 0.02 19.03 2.45
C LYS A 84 1.14 20.03 2.75
N ASP A 85 1.93 20.33 1.73
CA ASP A 85 3.05 21.28 1.83
C ASP A 85 4.00 20.95 3.01
N GLY A 86 4.25 19.66 3.21
CA GLY A 86 5.15 19.19 4.26
C GLY A 86 4.56 19.20 5.66
N VAL A 87 3.27 19.47 5.80
CA VAL A 87 2.59 19.54 7.10
C VAL A 87 1.44 18.56 7.18
N LEU A 88 1.21 17.99 8.35
CA LEU A 88 0.05 17.13 8.59
C LEU A 88 -1.21 18.00 8.58
N ASN A 89 -2.05 17.82 7.59
CA ASN A 89 -3.25 18.64 7.37
C ASN A 89 -4.56 17.95 7.72
N GLY A 90 -4.55 16.67 8.00
CA GLY A 90 -5.74 15.93 8.38
C GLY A 90 -5.40 14.56 8.91
N GLN A 91 -6.23 14.04 9.81
CA GLN A 91 -6.07 12.71 10.38
C GLN A 91 -7.46 12.11 10.57
N PHE A 92 -7.64 10.90 10.08
CA PHE A 92 -8.93 10.21 10.10
C PHE A 92 -8.74 8.75 10.53
N ALA A 93 -9.71 8.23 11.27
CA ALA A 93 -9.77 6.82 11.62
C ALA A 93 -10.86 6.14 10.78
N ARG A 94 -10.78 4.83 10.60
CA ARG A 94 -11.75 4.07 9.81
C ARG A 94 -13.19 4.25 10.31
N GLU A 95 -13.38 4.35 11.60
CA GLU A 95 -14.69 4.52 12.24
C GLU A 95 -15.33 5.88 12.03
N ASP A 96 -14.65 6.83 11.38
CA ASP A 96 -15.15 8.18 11.14
C ASP A 96 -16.11 8.28 9.94
N ASN A 97 -16.51 7.14 9.36
CA ASN A 97 -17.38 7.08 8.18
C ASN A 97 -16.84 7.93 7.03
N LEU A 98 -15.60 7.65 6.65
CA LEU A 98 -14.85 8.46 5.69
C LEU A 98 -15.44 8.40 4.29
N THR A 99 -15.44 9.56 3.61
CA THR A 99 -15.79 9.69 2.20
C THR A 99 -14.62 10.32 1.45
N GLU A 100 -14.60 10.16 0.13
CA GLU A 100 -13.57 10.79 -0.69
C GLU A 100 -13.57 12.31 -0.53
N SER A 101 -14.74 12.93 -0.41
CA SER A 101 -14.87 14.37 -0.24
C SER A 101 -14.13 14.89 0.99
N MET A 102 -14.21 14.15 2.09
CA MET A 102 -13.54 14.53 3.34
C MET A 102 -12.04 14.56 3.17
N LEU A 103 -11.48 13.61 2.44
CA LEU A 103 -10.04 13.55 2.19
C LEU A 103 -9.60 14.61 1.17
N ILE A 104 -10.38 14.80 0.12
CA ILE A 104 -10.08 15.77 -0.93
C ILE A 104 -9.97 17.19 -0.35
N GLU A 105 -10.86 17.56 0.55
CA GLU A 105 -10.81 18.87 1.20
C GLU A 105 -9.48 19.15 1.90
N LYS A 106 -8.85 18.11 2.42
CA LYS A 106 -7.58 18.25 3.14
C LYS A 106 -6.36 18.25 2.22
N VAL A 107 -6.52 17.70 1.01
CA VAL A 107 -5.43 17.61 0.03
C VAL A 107 -5.30 18.89 -0.80
N ILE A 108 -6.42 19.54 -1.11
CA ILE A 108 -6.47 20.73 -1.97
C ILE A 108 -5.83 21.99 -1.33
#